data_fd33fe4c95ff7dc28eff142e129c9b76
#
_entry.id   fd33fe4c95ff7dc28eff142e129c9b76
#
_cell.length_a   1.000
_cell.length_b   1.000
_cell.length_c   1.000
_cell.angle_alpha   90.00
_cell.angle_beta   90.00
_cell.angle_gamma   90.00
#
_symmetry.space_group_name_H-M   'P 1'
#
loop_
_entity.id
_entity.type
_entity.pdbx_description
1 polymer ?
#
loop_
_entity_poly.entity_id
_entity_poly.type
_entity_poly.pdbx_seq_one_letter_code
_entity_poly.pdbx_strand_id
1 'polypeptide(L)'
;MKLDVGISYILQNDRNMTNQGSYNNPLVGAYLFPRGNDWEDIQMYERYDPARKINTQYWPIGDEAMAMQNPYWINYRNLRENKKDRYMMNAGLSYQILDWLNVSGRVRVDNSNNDYTEKFYASTNTQLTEKSSRGLYGIAKTQDKQLYADFLISVNKYFGEDWS
;
A
#
# COMPACT_ATOMS: atom_id res chain seq x y z
N MET A 1 -35.47 -20.34 -10.82
CA MET A 1 -34.06 -20.46 -10.49
C MET A 1 -33.32 -19.22 -10.97
N LYS A 2 -32.51 -18.58 -10.11
CA LYS A 2 -31.70 -17.40 -10.45
C LYS A 2 -30.27 -17.68 -10.01
N LEU A 3 -29.34 -17.49 -10.94
CA LEU A 3 -27.89 -17.57 -10.68
C LEU A 3 -27.29 -16.18 -10.84
N ASP A 4 -26.49 -15.77 -9.89
CA ASP A 4 -25.71 -14.52 -9.89
C ASP A 4 -24.25 -14.87 -9.70
N VAL A 5 -23.38 -14.39 -10.60
CA VAL A 5 -21.92 -14.61 -10.52
C VAL A 5 -21.21 -13.32 -10.83
N GLY A 6 -20.26 -12.96 -9.98
CA GLY A 6 -19.42 -11.79 -10.17
C GLY A 6 -17.95 -12.12 -9.96
N ILE A 7 -17.09 -11.54 -10.80
CA ILE A 7 -15.64 -11.61 -10.68
C ILE A 7 -15.09 -10.20 -10.81
N SER A 8 -14.20 -9.84 -9.92
CA SER A 8 -13.48 -8.56 -9.94
C SER A 8 -12.00 -8.79 -9.70
N TYR A 9 -11.16 -8.14 -10.49
CA TYR A 9 -9.72 -8.18 -10.34
C TYR A 9 -9.15 -6.77 -10.31
N ILE A 10 -8.32 -6.48 -9.31
CA ILE A 10 -7.73 -5.16 -9.08
C ILE A 10 -6.22 -5.32 -8.99
N LEU A 11 -5.52 -4.57 -9.84
CA LEU A 11 -4.08 -4.38 -9.78
C LEU A 11 -3.79 -2.94 -9.34
N GLN A 12 -2.93 -2.78 -8.35
CA GLN A 12 -2.46 -1.48 -7.89
C GLN A 12 -0.94 -1.54 -7.74
N ASN A 13 -0.26 -0.51 -8.23
CA ASN A 13 1.19 -0.36 -8.06
C ASN A 13 1.48 1.08 -7.65
N ASP A 14 1.83 1.26 -6.39
CA ASP A 14 2.19 2.54 -5.81
C ASP A 14 3.70 2.63 -5.68
N ARG A 15 4.30 3.71 -6.19
CA ARG A 15 5.73 3.96 -6.11
C ARG A 15 6.01 5.27 -5.42
N ASN A 16 6.95 5.24 -4.48
CA ASN A 16 7.48 6.41 -3.79
C ASN A 16 6.41 7.37 -3.26
N MET A 17 5.30 6.83 -2.77
CA MET A 17 4.29 7.63 -2.10
C MET A 17 4.93 8.42 -0.96
N THR A 18 4.60 9.70 -0.88
CA THR A 18 5.12 10.59 0.16
C THR A 18 4.73 10.06 1.55
N ASN A 19 5.71 9.89 2.43
CA ASN A 19 5.46 9.52 3.82
C ASN A 19 4.71 10.65 4.54
N GLN A 20 3.79 10.26 5.40
CA GLN A 20 3.23 11.17 6.38
C GLN A 20 4.24 11.40 7.51
N GLY A 21 4.24 12.61 8.08
CA GLY A 21 5.16 13.00 9.14
C GLY A 21 6.48 13.57 8.66
N SER A 22 7.44 13.67 9.57
CA SER A 22 8.70 14.40 9.36
C SER A 22 9.80 13.56 8.71
N TYR A 23 9.79 12.26 8.95
CA TYR A 23 10.87 11.38 8.51
C TYR A 23 10.67 10.89 7.08
N ASN A 24 11.74 10.91 6.30
CA ASN A 24 11.74 10.46 4.90
C ASN A 24 10.64 11.13 4.04
N ASN A 25 10.31 12.38 4.39
CA ASN A 25 9.32 13.18 3.68
C ASN A 25 10.04 14.31 2.93
N PRO A 26 10.03 14.32 1.59
CA PRO A 26 10.75 15.33 0.81
C PRO A 26 10.23 16.74 1.03
N LEU A 27 8.97 16.91 1.43
CA LEU A 27 8.40 18.23 1.69
C LEU A 27 9.02 18.90 2.91
N VAL A 28 9.42 18.12 3.93
CA VAL A 28 10.05 18.69 5.14
C VAL A 28 11.37 19.37 4.79
N GLY A 29 12.25 18.70 4.04
CA GLY A 29 13.51 19.28 3.57
C GLY A 29 13.28 20.50 2.68
N ALA A 30 12.24 20.46 1.83
CA ALA A 30 11.91 21.59 0.95
C ALA A 30 11.41 22.82 1.73
N TYR A 31 10.53 22.63 2.72
CA TYR A 31 9.99 23.73 3.52
C TYR A 31 11.00 24.33 4.51
N LEU A 32 11.91 23.52 5.03
CA LEU A 32 12.94 23.96 5.97
C LEU A 32 14.20 24.50 5.27
N PHE A 33 14.26 24.45 3.95
CA PHE A 33 15.38 24.96 3.18
C PHE A 33 15.52 26.48 3.38
N PRO A 34 16.74 26.97 3.77
CA PRO A 34 16.94 28.39 4.03
C PRO A 34 16.75 29.23 2.76
N ARG A 35 15.96 30.30 2.88
CA ARG A 35 15.60 31.18 1.76
C ARG A 35 16.81 31.93 1.14
N GLY A 36 17.93 32.02 1.87
CA GLY A 36 19.15 32.66 1.40
C GLY A 36 20.06 31.74 0.59
N ASN A 37 19.77 30.45 0.50
CA ASN A 37 20.55 29.50 -0.25
C ASN A 37 19.94 29.25 -1.62
N ASP A 38 20.78 28.89 -2.60
CA ASP A 38 20.33 28.56 -3.93
C ASP A 38 19.71 27.17 -3.98
N TRP A 39 18.48 27.07 -4.49
CA TRP A 39 17.81 25.80 -4.67
C TRP A 39 18.50 24.88 -5.69
N GLU A 40 19.21 25.44 -6.65
CA GLU A 40 19.97 24.67 -7.64
C GLU A 40 21.05 23.82 -6.98
N ASP A 41 21.63 24.25 -5.86
CA ASP A 41 22.63 23.49 -5.12
C ASP A 41 22.11 22.15 -4.63
N ILE A 42 20.84 22.04 -4.27
CA ILE A 42 20.27 20.78 -3.78
C ILE A 42 19.85 19.82 -4.88
N GLN A 43 19.76 20.27 -6.13
CA GLN A 43 19.54 19.38 -7.26
C GLN A 43 20.72 18.42 -7.44
N MET A 44 21.92 18.84 -7.04
CA MET A 44 23.09 17.95 -6.90
C MET A 44 22.93 17.11 -5.63
N TYR A 45 21.95 16.22 -5.60
CA TYR A 45 21.59 15.43 -4.42
C TYR A 45 22.59 14.34 -4.04
N GLU A 46 23.58 14.06 -4.90
CA GLU A 46 24.61 13.06 -4.66
C GLU A 46 25.98 13.50 -5.15
N ARG A 47 27.02 13.04 -4.48
CA ARG A 47 28.43 13.24 -4.86
C ARG A 47 29.18 11.93 -4.78
N TYR A 48 30.11 11.69 -5.72
CA TYR A 48 30.95 10.50 -5.69
C TYR A 48 31.94 10.54 -4.53
N ASP A 49 31.92 9.49 -3.72
CA ASP A 49 32.90 9.26 -2.65
C ASP A 49 33.95 8.24 -3.14
N PRO A 50 35.18 8.66 -3.44
CA PRO A 50 36.22 7.78 -3.95
C PRO A 50 36.69 6.74 -2.91
N ALA A 51 36.59 7.02 -1.62
CA ALA A 51 36.97 6.08 -0.57
C ALA A 51 35.99 4.91 -0.49
N ARG A 52 34.71 5.18 -0.65
CA ARG A 52 33.63 4.17 -0.64
C ARG A 52 33.29 3.63 -2.03
N LYS A 53 33.76 4.29 -3.08
CA LYS A 53 33.46 3.99 -4.51
C LYS A 53 31.96 3.97 -4.81
N ILE A 54 31.20 4.84 -4.18
CA ILE A 54 29.76 4.99 -4.37
C ILE A 54 29.38 6.46 -4.41
N ASN A 55 28.18 6.74 -4.95
CA ASN A 55 27.58 8.06 -4.76
C ASN A 55 26.96 8.13 -3.37
N THR A 56 27.27 9.18 -2.63
CA THR A 56 26.74 9.48 -1.30
C THR A 56 25.83 10.68 -1.36
N GLN A 57 24.87 10.74 -0.44
CA GLN A 57 23.97 11.88 -0.35
C GLN A 57 24.73 13.18 -0.15
N TYR A 58 24.35 14.21 -0.90
CA TYR A 58 24.75 15.58 -0.64
C TYR A 58 23.56 16.38 -0.10
N TRP A 59 23.73 16.90 1.13
CA TRP A 59 22.76 17.72 1.80
C TRP A 59 23.50 18.78 2.66
N PRO A 60 23.53 20.07 2.22
CA PRO A 60 24.38 21.08 2.87
C PRO A 60 23.86 21.56 4.22
N ILE A 61 22.61 21.27 4.58
CA ILE A 61 21.95 21.84 5.77
C ILE A 61 22.09 20.93 6.99
N GLY A 62 22.35 19.62 6.80
CA GLY A 62 22.37 18.65 7.87
C GLY A 62 20.96 18.08 8.17
N ASP A 63 20.85 17.24 9.20
CA ASP A 63 19.60 16.52 9.47
C ASP A 63 18.70 17.18 10.51
N GLU A 64 19.16 18.23 11.18
CA GLU A 64 18.40 19.02 12.16
C GLU A 64 17.57 18.17 13.16
N ALA A 65 18.08 16.99 13.55
CA ALA A 65 17.45 16.02 14.43
C ALA A 65 16.16 15.37 13.93
N MET A 66 15.77 15.59 12.67
CA MET A 66 14.53 15.02 12.06
C MET A 66 14.85 14.03 10.94
N ALA A 67 16.04 13.46 10.87
CA ALA A 67 16.51 12.66 9.73
C ALA A 67 16.27 13.37 8.38
N MET A 68 16.39 14.71 8.39
CA MET A 68 16.17 15.55 7.22
C MET A 68 17.20 15.22 6.15
N GLN A 69 16.74 15.06 4.95
CA GLN A 69 17.54 14.66 3.81
C GLN A 69 17.21 15.51 2.60
N ASN A 70 18.12 15.48 1.63
CA ASN A 70 17.88 16.11 0.36
C ASN A 70 16.57 15.57 -0.27
N PRO A 71 15.59 16.41 -0.63
CA PRO A 71 14.33 15.98 -1.23
C PRO A 71 14.50 15.13 -2.48
N TYR A 72 15.49 15.42 -3.31
CA TYR A 72 15.82 14.63 -4.51
C TYR A 72 16.41 13.26 -4.13
N TRP A 73 17.24 13.20 -3.08
CA TRP A 73 17.72 11.90 -2.57
C TRP A 73 16.57 11.02 -2.12
N ILE A 74 15.61 11.57 -1.35
CA ILE A 74 14.44 10.83 -0.92
C ILE A 74 13.67 10.25 -2.11
N ASN A 75 13.47 11.05 -3.15
CA ASN A 75 12.67 10.62 -4.31
C ASN A 75 13.42 9.65 -5.23
N TYR A 76 14.74 9.73 -5.32
CA TYR A 76 15.52 8.95 -6.29
C TYR A 76 16.34 7.81 -5.67
N ARG A 77 16.57 7.83 -4.36
CA ARG A 77 17.43 6.85 -3.68
C ARG A 77 16.75 6.14 -2.51
N ASN A 78 15.66 6.68 -1.98
CA ASN A 78 14.85 6.02 -0.96
C ASN A 78 13.57 5.47 -1.59
N LEU A 79 13.75 4.40 -2.37
CA LEU A 79 12.68 3.84 -3.21
C LEU A 79 11.78 2.92 -2.42
N ARG A 80 10.48 3.07 -2.61
CA ARG A 80 9.44 2.23 -2.03
C ARG A 80 8.44 1.87 -3.12
N GLU A 81 8.11 0.61 -3.18
CA GLU A 81 7.11 0.10 -4.12
C GLU A 81 6.13 -0.80 -3.36
N ASN A 82 4.86 -0.60 -3.61
CA ASN A 82 3.78 -1.39 -3.05
C ASN A 82 2.93 -1.93 -4.19
N LYS A 83 3.02 -3.23 -4.43
CA LYS A 83 2.23 -3.94 -5.44
C LYS A 83 1.13 -4.71 -4.75
N LYS A 84 -0.09 -4.43 -5.15
CA LYS A 84 -1.26 -5.11 -4.65
C LYS A 84 -2.03 -5.73 -5.81
N ASP A 85 -2.31 -7.02 -5.69
CA ASP A 85 -3.27 -7.73 -6.51
C ASP A 85 -4.39 -8.29 -5.64
N ARG A 86 -5.62 -8.06 -6.07
CA ARG A 86 -6.81 -8.52 -5.37
C ARG A 86 -7.80 -9.11 -6.35
N TYR A 87 -8.29 -10.28 -6.06
CA TYR A 87 -9.40 -10.87 -6.78
C TYR A 87 -10.56 -11.19 -5.83
N MET A 88 -11.75 -10.84 -6.29
CA MET A 88 -13.01 -11.10 -5.60
C MET A 88 -13.89 -11.92 -6.52
N MET A 89 -14.45 -12.99 -5.99
CA MET A 89 -15.38 -13.85 -6.69
C MET A 89 -16.61 -14.02 -5.81
N ASN A 90 -17.78 -13.90 -6.39
CA ASN A 90 -19.04 -14.21 -5.72
C ASN A 90 -19.93 -15.05 -6.62
N ALA A 91 -20.62 -16.01 -6.02
CA ALA A 91 -21.65 -16.79 -6.67
C ALA A 91 -22.85 -16.88 -5.73
N GLY A 92 -24.03 -16.66 -6.26
CA GLY A 92 -25.30 -16.78 -5.55
C GLY A 92 -26.28 -17.59 -6.38
N LEU A 93 -26.96 -18.53 -5.75
CA LEU A 93 -28.01 -19.32 -6.34
C LEU A 93 -29.29 -19.15 -5.50
N SER A 94 -30.39 -18.78 -6.17
CA SER A 94 -31.72 -18.73 -5.56
C SER A 94 -32.65 -19.64 -6.33
N TYR A 95 -33.39 -20.46 -5.59
CA TYR A 95 -34.34 -21.41 -6.15
C TYR A 95 -35.65 -21.36 -5.39
N GLN A 96 -36.72 -21.07 -6.12
CA GLN A 96 -38.10 -21.13 -5.63
C GLN A 96 -38.57 -22.55 -5.73
N ILE A 97 -38.72 -23.23 -4.58
CA ILE A 97 -39.15 -24.61 -4.48
C ILE A 97 -40.66 -24.68 -4.61
N LEU A 98 -41.37 -23.77 -3.91
CA LEU A 98 -42.82 -23.60 -3.92
C LEU A 98 -43.13 -22.10 -3.98
N ASP A 99 -44.33 -21.70 -4.30
CA ASP A 99 -44.74 -20.29 -4.40
C ASP A 99 -44.48 -19.52 -3.08
N TRP A 100 -44.50 -20.23 -1.98
CA TRP A 100 -44.28 -19.69 -0.63
C TRP A 100 -42.92 -20.07 -0.04
N LEU A 101 -42.07 -20.87 -0.71
CA LEU A 101 -40.81 -21.37 -0.21
C LEU A 101 -39.68 -21.07 -1.20
N ASN A 102 -38.76 -20.25 -0.78
CA ASN A 102 -37.51 -19.93 -1.52
C ASN A 102 -36.29 -20.32 -0.72
N VAL A 103 -35.30 -20.88 -1.38
CA VAL A 103 -33.96 -21.15 -0.80
C VAL A 103 -32.91 -20.42 -1.60
N SER A 104 -31.93 -19.87 -0.92
CA SER A 104 -30.81 -19.24 -1.58
C SER A 104 -29.51 -19.54 -0.83
N GLY A 105 -28.43 -19.65 -1.58
CA GLY A 105 -27.08 -19.80 -1.06
C GLY A 105 -26.15 -18.81 -1.75
N ARG A 106 -25.19 -18.27 -1.01
CA ARG A 106 -24.18 -17.38 -1.55
C ARG A 106 -22.81 -17.79 -1.04
N VAL A 107 -21.83 -17.67 -1.91
CA VAL A 107 -20.41 -17.82 -1.56
C VAL A 107 -19.63 -16.63 -2.09
N ARG A 108 -18.73 -16.11 -1.30
CA ARG A 108 -17.82 -15.03 -1.71
C ARG A 108 -16.41 -15.37 -1.26
N VAL A 109 -15.48 -15.23 -2.19
CA VAL A 109 -14.04 -15.33 -1.96
C VAL A 109 -13.42 -13.97 -2.24
N ASP A 110 -12.60 -13.50 -1.33
CA ASP A 110 -11.82 -12.27 -1.47
C ASP A 110 -10.38 -12.61 -1.09
N ASN A 111 -9.45 -12.41 -2.02
CA ASN A 111 -8.04 -12.63 -1.77
C ASN A 111 -7.26 -11.41 -2.21
N SER A 112 -6.44 -10.89 -1.32
CA SER A 112 -5.58 -9.75 -1.55
C SER A 112 -4.14 -10.11 -1.21
N ASN A 113 -3.23 -9.96 -2.17
CA ASN A 113 -1.79 -10.08 -1.96
C ASN A 113 -1.19 -8.69 -2.03
N ASN A 114 -0.28 -8.38 -1.12
CA ASN A 114 0.38 -7.11 -1.04
C ASN A 114 1.89 -7.33 -0.87
N ASP A 115 2.65 -6.96 -1.90
CA ASP A 115 4.12 -7.05 -1.93
C ASP A 115 4.71 -5.65 -1.77
N TYR A 116 5.23 -5.37 -0.58
CA TYR A 116 5.93 -4.13 -0.28
C TYR A 116 7.44 -4.34 -0.36
N THR A 117 8.12 -3.46 -1.06
CA THR A 117 9.59 -3.46 -1.19
C THR A 117 10.12 -2.06 -0.88
N GLU A 118 11.16 -1.99 -0.05
CA GLU A 118 11.90 -0.76 0.19
C GLU A 118 13.39 -0.94 -0.09
N LYS A 119 13.98 0.08 -0.69
CA LYS A 119 15.40 0.11 -1.08
C LYS A 119 15.95 1.48 -0.74
N PHE A 120 16.64 1.59 0.38
CA PHE A 120 17.33 2.81 0.77
C PHE A 120 18.82 2.66 0.47
N TYR A 121 19.30 3.55 -0.37
CA TYR A 121 20.70 3.50 -0.81
C TYR A 121 21.67 3.81 0.33
N ALA A 122 22.89 3.32 0.19
CA ALA A 122 23.98 3.65 1.11
C ALA A 122 24.15 5.18 1.21
N SER A 123 24.41 5.69 2.39
CA SER A 123 24.42 7.13 2.74
C SER A 123 23.05 7.76 3.02
N THR A 124 21.96 7.01 2.93
CA THR A 124 20.71 7.42 3.55
C THR A 124 20.88 7.59 5.05
N ASN A 125 20.16 8.53 5.67
CA ASN A 125 20.24 8.78 7.10
C ASN A 125 20.07 7.49 7.90
N THR A 126 21.01 7.26 8.83
CA THR A 126 21.10 5.98 9.57
C THR A 126 19.93 5.71 10.50
N GLN A 127 19.15 6.72 10.87
CA GLN A 127 17.89 6.52 11.60
C GLN A 127 16.85 5.78 10.77
N LEU A 128 16.90 5.87 9.43
CA LEU A 128 15.98 5.23 8.51
C LEU A 128 16.48 3.85 8.03
N THR A 129 17.74 3.52 8.30
CA THR A 129 18.41 2.30 7.81
C THR A 129 18.87 1.40 8.94
N GLU A 130 18.17 1.43 10.09
CA GLU A 130 18.49 0.62 11.27
C GLU A 130 19.96 0.79 11.71
N LYS A 131 20.47 2.01 11.66
CA LYS A 131 21.87 2.41 11.93
C LYS A 131 22.89 1.88 10.92
N SER A 132 22.45 1.34 9.78
CA SER A 132 23.34 0.86 8.72
C SER A 132 23.78 2.02 7.82
N SER A 133 25.09 2.18 7.62
CA SER A 133 25.64 3.10 6.61
C SER A 133 25.65 2.53 5.19
N ARG A 134 25.25 1.26 5.04
CA ARG A 134 25.22 0.54 3.76
C ARG A 134 23.86 0.60 3.07
N GLY A 135 22.89 1.30 3.68
CA GLY A 135 21.52 1.34 3.22
C GLY A 135 20.66 0.24 3.81
N LEU A 136 19.45 0.09 3.27
CA LEU A 136 18.45 -0.89 3.71
C LEU A 136 17.77 -1.52 2.48
N TYR A 137 17.54 -2.82 2.54
CA TYR A 137 16.66 -3.52 1.63
C TYR A 137 15.65 -4.34 2.42
N GLY A 138 14.38 -3.99 2.28
CA GLY A 138 13.28 -4.64 2.98
C GLY A 138 12.26 -5.20 2.01
N ILE A 139 11.69 -6.35 2.35
CA ILE A 139 10.55 -6.95 1.67
C ILE A 139 9.53 -7.35 2.72
N ALA A 140 8.28 -6.93 2.53
CA ALA A 140 7.16 -7.42 3.31
C ALA A 140 6.08 -7.96 2.37
N LYS A 141 5.61 -9.18 2.65
CA LYS A 141 4.53 -9.81 1.89
C LYS A 141 3.37 -10.08 2.82
N THR A 142 2.21 -9.59 2.44
CA THR A 142 0.97 -9.80 3.19
C THR A 142 -0.05 -10.45 2.28
N GLN A 143 -0.72 -11.47 2.76
CA GLN A 143 -1.82 -12.11 2.08
C GLN A 143 -3.03 -12.16 2.99
N ASP A 144 -4.13 -11.59 2.52
CA ASP A 144 -5.43 -11.62 3.19
C ASP A 144 -6.39 -12.48 2.38
N LYS A 145 -6.97 -13.49 3.03
CA LYS A 145 -7.99 -14.34 2.43
C LYS A 145 -9.24 -14.32 3.27
N GLN A 146 -10.37 -14.07 2.63
CA GLN A 146 -11.68 -14.12 3.23
C GLN A 146 -12.58 -15.04 2.44
N LEU A 147 -13.24 -15.94 3.13
CA LEU A 147 -14.30 -16.79 2.59
C LEU A 147 -15.57 -16.51 3.39
N TYR A 148 -16.62 -16.16 2.68
CA TYR A 148 -17.93 -15.97 3.23
C TYR A 148 -18.90 -16.90 2.51
N ALA A 149 -19.74 -17.60 3.26
CA ALA A 149 -20.82 -18.41 2.72
C ALA A 149 -22.06 -18.28 3.61
N ASP A 150 -23.21 -18.14 3.00
CA ASP A 150 -24.49 -18.14 3.69
C ASP A 150 -25.52 -18.99 2.96
N PHE A 151 -26.50 -19.44 3.72
CA PHE A 151 -27.67 -20.15 3.22
C PHE A 151 -28.91 -19.58 3.89
N LEU A 152 -29.89 -19.23 3.10
CA LEU A 152 -31.13 -18.61 3.56
C LEU A 152 -32.33 -19.40 3.05
N ILE A 153 -33.25 -19.71 3.95
CA ILE A 153 -34.57 -20.25 3.65
C ILE A 153 -35.60 -19.15 3.95
N SER A 154 -36.37 -18.78 2.96
CA SER A 154 -37.43 -17.78 3.08
C SER A 154 -38.80 -18.45 2.90
N VAL A 155 -39.66 -18.29 3.88
CA VAL A 155 -41.02 -18.79 3.89
C VAL A 155 -41.97 -17.61 3.93
N ASN A 156 -42.88 -17.54 2.95
CA ASN A 156 -43.93 -16.53 2.88
C ASN A 156 -45.28 -17.21 2.62
N LYS A 157 -45.96 -17.59 3.71
CA LYS A 157 -47.21 -18.32 3.64
C LYS A 157 -48.22 -17.73 4.61
N TYR A 158 -49.42 -17.46 4.12
CA TYR A 158 -50.54 -17.03 4.94
C TYR A 158 -51.21 -18.24 5.60
N PHE A 159 -51.41 -18.15 6.91
CA PHE A 159 -52.12 -19.17 7.68
C PHE A 159 -53.42 -18.58 8.23
N GLY A 160 -54.47 -18.58 7.41
CA GLY A 160 -55.76 -17.98 7.76
C GLY A 160 -55.80 -16.46 7.55
N GLU A 161 -56.86 -15.81 8.02
CA GLU A 161 -57.06 -14.36 7.82
C GLU A 161 -56.20 -13.49 8.74
N ASP A 162 -55.69 -14.04 9.83
CA ASP A 162 -55.02 -13.27 10.91
C ASP A 162 -53.50 -13.48 11.03
N TRP A 163 -52.90 -14.38 10.26
CA TRP A 163 -51.47 -14.72 10.37
C TRP A 163 -50.74 -14.80 9.03
N SER A 164 -49.68 -14.04 8.85
CA SER A 164 -48.77 -14.07 7.68
C SER A 164 -47.32 -14.29 8.09
#